data_f34710cf7500380ceb809d035efc7276
#
_entry.id   f34710cf7500380ceb809d035efc7276
#
_cell.length_a   1.000
_cell.length_b   1.000
_cell.length_c   1.000
_cell.angle_alpha   90.00
_cell.angle_beta   90.00
_cell.angle_gamma   90.00
#
_symmetry.space_group_name_H-M   'P 1'
#
loop_
_entity.id
_entity.type
_entity.pdbx_description
1 polymer ?
#
loop_
_entity_poly.entity_id
_entity_poly.type
_entity_poly.pdbx_seq_one_letter_code
_entity_poly.pdbx_strand_id
1 'polypeptide(L)'
;MINGRKTSPLPGHSGGLPELEARLARELTMLERPAKPWVPRSYLDRCEVLDVAVIGAGLCGLTALAALSFAGIDNIRAFDRAPSGREGPWVTSARMETLRTRKDLAGPALGVPSLTFRAWFEAQFGTRAYEEMTLIPREAWMAYMVWYRNVLALPVSNETNLVGLGLREDGLLALNFMGPEGPVEVVARRVVLATGLDGLGAPRMPDVAKTVSGRFVRHSGDVFDMSVWRGKRVAVVGAGASAMDNAAAALEAGAARVDLFIRRTDIPRVEKFGGVASLGMTHGYIGLPDADRWAFMVEAERTQIPPPRHSVLRVSRHENAFFHLGSPVLKLTEAGDTVEIETPKGHYPADLLIFATGFDVDFGRRPEFSALNDRVLLWRDAYQPPVGQGNDALGSYPYLGPAFEFLPKPGLSAAEAAAISRVHCFAYPAVPSHGKITSGIPAVSPGAERLAQGIARSFFVEDRARHFETFMSHAVAEITGEEWRDADAQDKIKEHTDG
;
A
#
# COMPACT_ATOMS: atom_id res chain seq x y z
N MET A 1 -11.96 15.85 22.52
CA MET A 1 -13.21 15.06 22.68
C MET A 1 -13.89 15.02 21.33
N ILE A 2 -13.63 14.00 20.54
CA ILE A 2 -14.34 13.75 19.26
C ILE A 2 -15.61 13.02 19.66
N ASN A 3 -16.75 13.66 19.44
CA ASN A 3 -18.07 13.11 19.68
C ASN A 3 -18.17 11.71 19.09
N GLY A 4 -18.31 10.71 19.95
CA GLY A 4 -18.61 9.34 19.54
C GLY A 4 -19.97 9.34 18.82
N ARG A 5 -19.97 9.26 17.49
CA ARG A 5 -21.16 8.85 16.76
C ARG A 5 -21.52 7.47 17.28
N LYS A 6 -22.62 7.37 18.04
CA LYS A 6 -23.27 6.08 18.28
C LYS A 6 -23.72 5.57 16.91
N THR A 7 -22.93 4.68 16.32
CA THR A 7 -23.39 3.94 15.14
C THR A 7 -24.48 3.01 15.61
N SER A 8 -25.68 3.18 15.09
CA SER A 8 -26.76 2.21 15.31
C SER A 8 -26.27 0.84 14.84
N PRO A 9 -26.60 -0.25 15.56
CA PRO A 9 -26.29 -1.60 15.11
C PRO A 9 -26.87 -1.80 13.71
N LEU A 10 -26.07 -2.30 12.78
CA LEU A 10 -26.62 -2.79 11.51
C LEU A 10 -27.55 -3.98 11.83
N PRO A 11 -28.66 -4.18 11.11
CA PRO A 11 -29.53 -5.34 11.29
C PRO A 11 -28.69 -6.62 11.25
N GLY A 12 -28.86 -7.49 12.24
CA GLY A 12 -28.11 -8.74 12.35
C GLY A 12 -28.31 -9.61 11.11
N HIS A 13 -27.21 -10.14 10.56
CA HIS A 13 -27.25 -11.04 9.41
C HIS A 13 -27.38 -12.48 9.93
N SER A 14 -28.55 -13.09 9.73
CA SER A 14 -28.82 -14.48 10.10
C SER A 14 -28.31 -15.51 9.10
N GLY A 15 -27.96 -15.10 7.87
CA GLY A 15 -27.62 -15.99 6.75
C GLY A 15 -26.12 -16.19 6.50
N GLY A 16 -25.23 -15.62 7.31
CA GLY A 16 -23.80 -15.78 7.17
C GLY A 16 -23.18 -15.16 5.91
N LEU A 17 -22.03 -15.68 5.47
CA LEU A 17 -21.33 -15.19 4.27
C LEU A 17 -22.16 -15.26 2.98
N PRO A 18 -22.96 -16.31 2.71
CA PRO A 18 -23.76 -16.38 1.48
C PRO A 18 -24.76 -15.23 1.35
N GLU A 19 -25.38 -14.81 2.46
CA GLU A 19 -26.31 -13.66 2.46
C GLU A 19 -25.58 -12.34 2.25
N LEU A 20 -24.40 -12.17 2.89
CA LEU A 20 -23.53 -11.01 2.67
C LEU A 20 -23.10 -10.90 1.21
N GLU A 21 -22.66 -11.98 0.60
CA GLU A 21 -22.19 -12.03 -0.78
C GLU A 21 -23.34 -11.77 -1.78
N ALA A 22 -24.53 -12.30 -1.51
CA ALA A 22 -25.73 -11.99 -2.31
C ALA A 22 -26.12 -10.51 -2.21
N ARG A 23 -25.99 -9.90 -1.03
CA ARG A 23 -26.22 -8.46 -0.83
C ARG A 23 -25.15 -7.65 -1.56
N LEU A 24 -23.89 -8.02 -1.43
CA LEU A 24 -22.78 -7.38 -2.15
C LEU A 24 -23.01 -7.40 -3.66
N ALA A 25 -23.41 -8.53 -4.23
CA ALA A 25 -23.68 -8.63 -5.66
C ALA A 25 -24.78 -7.65 -6.10
N ARG A 26 -25.84 -7.49 -5.29
CA ARG A 26 -26.90 -6.50 -5.56
C ARG A 26 -26.39 -5.06 -5.43
N GLU A 27 -25.61 -4.76 -4.40
CA GLU A 27 -25.01 -3.42 -4.22
C GLU A 27 -24.11 -3.06 -5.41
N LEU A 28 -23.27 -3.98 -5.86
CA LEU A 28 -22.40 -3.78 -7.01
C LEU A 28 -23.21 -3.56 -8.30
N THR A 29 -24.27 -4.33 -8.51
CA THR A 29 -25.18 -4.14 -9.66
C THR A 29 -25.83 -2.77 -9.64
N MET A 30 -26.35 -2.31 -8.48
CA MET A 30 -26.96 -0.99 -8.34
C MET A 30 -25.96 0.17 -8.54
N LEU A 31 -24.69 -0.08 -8.28
CA LEU A 31 -23.60 0.90 -8.47
C LEU A 31 -22.93 0.78 -9.85
N GLU A 32 -23.43 -0.12 -10.72
CA GLU A 32 -22.83 -0.45 -12.00
C GLU A 32 -21.33 -0.80 -11.88
N ARG A 33 -20.99 -1.60 -10.86
CA ARG A 33 -19.61 -2.04 -10.58
C ARG A 33 -19.45 -3.54 -10.76
N PRO A 34 -18.41 -3.99 -11.51
CA PRO A 34 -17.50 -3.17 -12.31
C PRO A 34 -18.21 -2.47 -13.46
N ALA A 35 -17.73 -1.29 -13.86
CA ALA A 35 -18.20 -0.63 -15.06
C ALA A 35 -17.89 -1.47 -16.30
N LYS A 36 -18.64 -1.24 -17.39
CA LYS A 36 -18.36 -1.93 -18.68
C LYS A 36 -16.93 -1.65 -19.11
N PRO A 37 -16.19 -2.67 -19.60
CA PRO A 37 -14.87 -2.48 -20.17
C PRO A 37 -14.89 -1.49 -21.33
N TRP A 38 -13.94 -0.55 -21.30
CA TRP A 38 -13.88 0.52 -22.28
C TRP A 38 -12.46 0.77 -22.82
N VAL A 39 -11.42 0.22 -22.18
CA VAL A 39 -10.03 0.34 -22.64
C VAL A 39 -9.82 -0.57 -23.84
N PRO A 40 -9.37 -0.04 -25.00
CA PRO A 40 -9.12 -0.86 -26.19
C PRO A 40 -7.95 -1.84 -25.94
N ARG A 41 -8.15 -3.11 -26.30
CA ARG A 41 -7.09 -4.12 -26.19
C ARG A 41 -5.86 -3.75 -27.01
N SER A 42 -4.69 -3.97 -26.44
CA SER A 42 -3.39 -3.74 -27.07
C SER A 42 -2.65 -5.07 -27.23
N TYR A 43 -1.92 -5.21 -28.33
CA TYR A 43 -1.18 -6.43 -28.66
C TYR A 43 0.24 -6.08 -29.09
N LEU A 44 1.22 -6.91 -28.70
CA LEU A 44 2.58 -6.88 -29.16
C LEU A 44 2.94 -8.28 -29.70
N ASP A 45 3.31 -8.40 -30.96
CA ASP A 45 3.66 -9.68 -31.60
C ASP A 45 2.60 -10.79 -31.37
N ARG A 46 1.32 -10.43 -31.45
CA ARG A 46 0.14 -11.25 -31.16
C ARG A 46 -0.06 -11.64 -29.68
N CYS A 47 0.81 -11.22 -28.79
CA CYS A 47 0.63 -11.36 -27.36
C CYS A 47 -0.19 -10.18 -26.81
N GLU A 48 -1.18 -10.45 -25.98
CA GLU A 48 -1.96 -9.40 -25.33
C GLU A 48 -1.10 -8.66 -24.31
N VAL A 49 -1.11 -7.32 -24.38
CA VAL A 49 -0.42 -6.44 -23.44
C VAL A 49 -1.37 -6.12 -22.30
N LEU A 50 -0.96 -6.32 -21.05
CA LEU A 50 -1.78 -5.92 -19.91
C LEU A 50 -1.98 -4.39 -19.91
N ASP A 51 -3.19 -3.96 -19.60
CA ASP A 51 -3.41 -2.54 -19.35
C ASP A 51 -2.70 -2.11 -18.09
N VAL A 52 -2.88 -2.85 -16.97
CA VAL A 52 -2.18 -2.56 -15.73
C VAL A 52 -1.63 -3.84 -15.08
N ALA A 53 -0.33 -3.86 -14.82
CA ALA A 53 0.31 -4.83 -13.94
C ALA A 53 0.48 -4.22 -12.55
N VAL A 54 0.00 -4.91 -11.50
CA VAL A 54 0.14 -4.49 -10.09
C VAL A 54 1.19 -5.37 -9.41
N ILE A 55 2.21 -4.78 -8.81
CA ILE A 55 3.27 -5.50 -8.12
C ILE A 55 3.01 -5.50 -6.62
N GLY A 56 2.65 -6.67 -6.10
CA GLY A 56 2.19 -6.87 -4.73
C GLY A 56 0.67 -6.98 -4.63
N ALA A 57 0.18 -8.03 -3.97
CA ALA A 57 -1.24 -8.31 -3.74
C ALA A 57 -1.64 -8.20 -2.25
N GLY A 58 -0.93 -7.38 -1.49
CA GLY A 58 -1.34 -6.97 -0.15
C GLY A 58 -2.50 -5.97 -0.19
N LEU A 59 -2.77 -5.30 0.94
CA LEU A 59 -3.87 -4.33 1.08
C LEU A 59 -3.93 -3.32 -0.07
N CYS A 60 -2.81 -2.65 -0.38
CA CYS A 60 -2.77 -1.63 -1.44
C CYS A 60 -3.02 -2.23 -2.83
N GLY A 61 -2.40 -3.37 -3.14
CA GLY A 61 -2.55 -4.01 -4.44
C GLY A 61 -3.96 -4.52 -4.71
N LEU A 62 -4.57 -5.21 -3.75
CA LEU A 62 -5.96 -5.68 -3.89
C LEU A 62 -6.95 -4.51 -3.99
N THR A 63 -6.74 -3.43 -3.21
CA THR A 63 -7.61 -2.25 -3.31
C THR A 63 -7.42 -1.53 -4.64
N ALA A 64 -6.19 -1.44 -5.15
CA ALA A 64 -5.92 -0.87 -6.48
C ALA A 64 -6.57 -1.69 -7.60
N LEU A 65 -6.45 -3.03 -7.57
CA LEU A 65 -7.13 -3.91 -8.53
C LEU A 65 -8.65 -3.71 -8.51
N ALA A 66 -9.26 -3.68 -7.33
CA ALA A 66 -10.70 -3.47 -7.20
C ALA A 66 -11.12 -2.09 -7.75
N ALA A 67 -10.37 -1.02 -7.44
CA ALA A 67 -10.66 0.31 -7.93
C ALA A 67 -10.52 0.42 -9.46
N LEU A 68 -9.50 -0.21 -10.05
CA LEU A 68 -9.31 -0.29 -11.50
C LEU A 68 -10.45 -1.06 -12.17
N SER A 69 -10.81 -2.23 -11.63
CA SER A 69 -11.95 -3.03 -12.11
C SER A 69 -13.25 -2.23 -12.04
N PHE A 70 -13.52 -1.55 -10.93
CA PHE A 70 -14.71 -0.69 -10.76
C PHE A 70 -14.74 0.47 -11.76
N ALA A 71 -13.57 0.93 -12.22
CA ALA A 71 -13.46 1.94 -13.27
C ALA A 71 -13.58 1.37 -14.72
N GLY A 72 -13.86 0.07 -14.89
CA GLY A 72 -14.00 -0.58 -16.19
C GLY A 72 -12.66 -0.87 -16.89
N ILE A 73 -11.57 -0.93 -16.14
CA ILE A 73 -10.26 -1.38 -16.63
C ILE A 73 -10.13 -2.84 -16.21
N ASP A 74 -10.30 -3.78 -17.14
CA ASP A 74 -10.46 -5.20 -16.84
C ASP A 74 -9.25 -6.08 -17.21
N ASN A 75 -8.40 -5.62 -18.15
CA ASN A 75 -7.16 -6.32 -18.49
C ASN A 75 -6.04 -5.97 -17.50
N ILE A 76 -6.25 -6.39 -16.25
CA ILE A 76 -5.39 -6.11 -15.11
C ILE A 76 -4.97 -7.40 -14.41
N ARG A 77 -3.81 -7.40 -13.77
CA ARG A 77 -3.34 -8.52 -12.95
C ARG A 77 -2.37 -8.06 -11.89
N ALA A 78 -2.50 -8.61 -10.68
CA ALA A 78 -1.45 -8.49 -9.67
C ALA A 78 -0.51 -9.69 -9.68
N PHE A 79 0.73 -9.43 -9.31
CA PHE A 79 1.79 -10.43 -9.14
C PHE A 79 2.36 -10.28 -7.73
N ASP A 80 2.38 -11.38 -6.98
CA ASP A 80 2.93 -11.40 -5.63
C ASP A 80 3.90 -12.55 -5.45
N ARG A 81 5.01 -12.29 -4.78
CA ARG A 81 6.03 -13.29 -4.46
C ARG A 81 5.58 -14.32 -3.42
N ALA A 82 4.60 -13.95 -2.60
CA ALA A 82 4.08 -14.80 -1.54
C ALA A 82 3.10 -15.85 -2.07
N PRO A 83 3.00 -17.00 -1.41
CA PRO A 83 1.89 -17.93 -1.61
C PRO A 83 0.54 -17.28 -1.30
N SER A 84 -0.52 -17.80 -1.90
CA SER A 84 -1.89 -17.33 -1.66
C SER A 84 -2.26 -17.38 -0.17
N GLY A 85 -2.87 -16.32 0.33
CA GLY A 85 -3.22 -16.18 1.74
C GLY A 85 -2.05 -15.74 2.65
N ARG A 86 -0.89 -15.42 2.06
CA ARG A 86 0.28 -14.93 2.79
C ARG A 86 0.81 -13.59 2.23
N GLU A 87 0.03 -12.91 1.42
CA GLU A 87 0.37 -11.60 0.86
C GLU A 87 0.41 -10.53 1.94
N GLY A 88 1.43 -9.71 1.90
CA GLY A 88 1.68 -8.69 2.93
C GLY A 88 2.24 -9.25 4.24
N PRO A 89 2.30 -8.43 5.31
CA PRO A 89 3.02 -8.79 6.53
C PRO A 89 2.18 -9.55 7.57
N TRP A 90 0.87 -9.61 7.45
CA TRP A 90 -0.08 -9.94 8.52
C TRP A 90 0.16 -11.28 9.20
N VAL A 91 0.42 -12.34 8.42
CA VAL A 91 0.69 -13.71 8.89
C VAL A 91 2.12 -14.17 8.60
N THR A 92 3.00 -13.24 8.24
CA THR A 92 4.40 -13.49 7.91
C THR A 92 5.35 -12.80 8.90
N SER A 93 5.77 -11.55 8.60
CA SER A 93 6.75 -10.82 9.40
C SER A 93 6.14 -10.00 10.56
N ALA A 94 4.85 -9.67 10.53
CA ALA A 94 4.22 -8.90 11.59
C ALA A 94 4.13 -9.67 12.91
N ARG A 95 4.51 -9.02 14.02
CA ARG A 95 4.52 -9.60 15.37
C ARG A 95 3.44 -9.00 16.29
N MET A 96 2.64 -8.07 15.79
CA MET A 96 1.47 -7.54 16.51
C MET A 96 0.38 -8.63 16.63
N GLU A 97 -0.38 -8.61 17.71
CA GLU A 97 -1.57 -9.45 17.88
C GLU A 97 -2.77 -8.85 17.17
N THR A 98 -2.91 -7.53 17.26
CA THR A 98 -4.03 -6.78 16.71
C THR A 98 -3.54 -5.58 15.90
N LEU A 99 -4.38 -5.14 14.98
CA LEU A 99 -4.10 -3.92 14.23
C LEU A 99 -4.15 -2.70 15.15
N ARG A 100 -3.35 -1.68 14.84
CA ARG A 100 -3.44 -0.36 15.48
C ARG A 100 -4.71 0.39 15.08
N THR A 101 -5.18 0.15 13.87
CA THR A 101 -6.34 0.80 13.27
C THR A 101 -7.63 0.44 14.00
N ARG A 102 -8.50 1.42 14.20
CA ARG A 102 -9.84 1.21 14.77
C ARG A 102 -10.64 0.23 13.90
N LYS A 103 -11.45 -0.60 14.53
CA LYS A 103 -12.26 -1.64 13.86
C LYS A 103 -13.37 -1.09 12.95
N ASP A 104 -13.84 0.13 13.21
CA ASP A 104 -14.98 0.78 12.57
C ASP A 104 -14.62 1.61 11.31
N LEU A 105 -13.40 1.46 10.79
CA LEU A 105 -12.98 2.11 9.56
C LEU A 105 -13.36 1.28 8.32
N ALA A 106 -13.74 1.98 7.25
CA ALA A 106 -14.19 1.34 6.01
C ALA A 106 -13.09 0.51 5.32
N GLY A 107 -11.81 0.90 5.46
CA GLY A 107 -10.69 0.18 4.84
C GLY A 107 -10.78 0.14 3.31
N PRO A 108 -10.56 -1.03 2.67
CA PRO A 108 -10.55 -1.18 1.22
C PRO A 108 -11.94 -1.26 0.56
N ALA A 109 -13.00 -0.86 1.26
CA ALA A 109 -14.38 -1.09 0.82
C ALA A 109 -14.82 -0.24 -0.39
N LEU A 110 -14.06 0.79 -0.82
CA LEU A 110 -14.36 1.62 -2.00
C LEU A 110 -15.81 2.15 -2.03
N GLY A 111 -16.34 2.53 -0.85
CA GLY A 111 -17.70 3.03 -0.71
C GLY A 111 -18.81 1.97 -0.72
N VAL A 112 -18.49 0.68 -0.80
CA VAL A 112 -19.45 -0.42 -0.79
C VAL A 112 -19.59 -0.98 0.63
N PRO A 113 -20.74 -0.82 1.31
CA PRO A 113 -20.90 -1.21 2.71
C PRO A 113 -20.63 -2.68 2.98
N SER A 114 -21.10 -3.56 2.08
CA SER A 114 -20.91 -5.01 2.20
C SER A 114 -19.46 -5.47 2.04
N LEU A 115 -18.56 -4.64 1.51
CA LEU A 115 -17.12 -4.93 1.42
C LEU A 115 -16.33 -4.54 2.67
N THR A 116 -16.95 -3.95 3.70
CA THR A 116 -16.23 -3.56 4.93
C THR A 116 -15.81 -4.77 5.75
N PHE A 117 -14.70 -4.64 6.49
CA PHE A 117 -14.30 -5.66 7.49
C PHE A 117 -15.44 -5.95 8.47
N ARG A 118 -16.18 -4.90 8.90
CA ARG A 118 -17.30 -5.06 9.81
C ARG A 118 -18.37 -5.99 9.24
N ALA A 119 -18.81 -5.74 8.00
CA ALA A 119 -19.84 -6.57 7.37
C ALA A 119 -19.42 -8.03 7.25
N TRP A 120 -18.17 -8.26 6.84
CA TRP A 120 -17.57 -9.60 6.73
C TRP A 120 -17.49 -10.31 8.09
N PHE A 121 -17.03 -9.59 9.12
CA PHE A 121 -16.88 -10.17 10.45
C PHE A 121 -18.22 -10.48 11.09
N GLU A 122 -19.18 -9.53 11.04
CA GLU A 122 -20.53 -9.73 11.59
C GLU A 122 -21.28 -10.87 10.90
N ALA A 123 -21.09 -11.06 9.58
CA ALA A 123 -21.69 -12.17 8.84
C ALA A 123 -21.20 -13.54 9.32
N GLN A 124 -19.96 -13.65 9.78
CA GLN A 124 -19.40 -14.92 10.24
C GLN A 124 -19.55 -15.17 11.74
N PHE A 125 -19.37 -14.11 12.55
CA PHE A 125 -19.22 -14.25 14.01
C PHE A 125 -20.35 -13.55 14.79
N GLY A 126 -21.20 -12.81 14.08
CA GLY A 126 -22.32 -12.06 14.65
C GLY A 126 -21.94 -10.68 15.18
N THR A 127 -22.94 -9.80 15.29
CA THR A 127 -22.79 -8.41 15.76
C THR A 127 -22.21 -8.34 17.16
N ARG A 128 -22.62 -9.23 18.06
CA ARG A 128 -22.13 -9.26 19.44
C ARG A 128 -20.62 -9.47 19.50
N ALA A 129 -20.09 -10.45 18.73
CA ALA A 129 -18.66 -10.70 18.68
C ALA A 129 -17.88 -9.48 18.11
N TYR A 130 -18.48 -8.76 17.15
CA TYR A 130 -17.89 -7.52 16.66
C TYR A 130 -17.88 -6.41 17.72
N GLU A 131 -18.96 -6.25 18.48
CA GLU A 131 -19.05 -5.24 19.54
C GLU A 131 -18.04 -5.49 20.67
N GLU A 132 -17.88 -6.74 21.09
CA GLU A 132 -16.95 -7.18 22.13
C GLU A 132 -15.46 -7.03 21.68
N MET A 133 -15.20 -7.10 20.38
CA MET A 133 -13.84 -6.91 19.83
C MET A 133 -13.36 -5.46 20.01
N THR A 134 -12.20 -5.25 20.64
CA THR A 134 -11.61 -3.91 20.81
C THR A 134 -10.84 -3.46 19.59
N LEU A 135 -9.92 -4.32 19.09
CA LEU A 135 -9.09 -4.10 17.92
C LEU A 135 -9.13 -5.34 17.04
N ILE A 136 -8.91 -5.19 15.74
CA ILE A 136 -8.96 -6.28 14.77
C ILE A 136 -7.76 -7.20 14.97
N PRO A 137 -7.94 -8.52 15.24
CA PRO A 137 -6.86 -9.50 15.22
C PRO A 137 -6.22 -9.56 13.81
N ARG A 138 -4.89 -9.64 13.74
CA ARG A 138 -4.18 -9.63 12.45
C ARG A 138 -4.54 -10.83 11.56
N GLU A 139 -4.80 -11.99 12.17
CA GLU A 139 -5.25 -13.19 11.45
C GLU A 139 -6.67 -13.00 10.86
N ALA A 140 -7.58 -12.38 11.61
CA ALA A 140 -8.90 -12.05 11.11
C ALA A 140 -8.83 -11.02 9.95
N TRP A 141 -7.89 -10.07 10.04
CA TRP A 141 -7.64 -9.15 8.95
C TRP A 141 -7.14 -9.86 7.69
N MET A 142 -6.20 -10.80 7.83
CA MET A 142 -5.72 -11.59 6.68
C MET A 142 -6.84 -12.45 6.08
N ALA A 143 -7.64 -13.11 6.90
CA ALA A 143 -8.79 -13.89 6.45
C ALA A 143 -9.81 -13.02 5.68
N TYR A 144 -10.05 -11.79 6.17
CA TYR A 144 -10.87 -10.81 5.46
C TYR A 144 -10.28 -10.43 4.10
N MET A 145 -8.97 -10.21 4.00
CA MET A 145 -8.32 -9.86 2.73
C MET A 145 -8.39 -11.02 1.71
N VAL A 146 -8.28 -12.27 2.18
CA VAL A 146 -8.49 -13.45 1.33
C VAL A 146 -9.93 -13.49 0.81
N TRP A 147 -10.92 -13.28 1.69
CA TRP A 147 -12.32 -13.19 1.28
C TRP A 147 -12.55 -12.05 0.28
N TYR A 148 -12.02 -10.86 0.56
CA TYR A 148 -12.12 -9.67 -0.30
C TYR A 148 -11.62 -9.95 -1.72
N ARG A 149 -10.44 -10.59 -1.84
CA ARG A 149 -9.89 -11.03 -3.12
C ARG A 149 -10.84 -11.98 -3.85
N ASN A 150 -11.35 -12.99 -3.13
CA ASN A 150 -12.16 -14.05 -3.72
C ASN A 150 -13.54 -13.55 -4.15
N VAL A 151 -14.22 -12.79 -3.29
CA VAL A 151 -15.58 -12.29 -3.57
C VAL A 151 -15.61 -11.30 -4.73
N LEU A 152 -14.54 -10.56 -4.96
CA LEU A 152 -14.36 -9.66 -6.10
C LEU A 152 -13.67 -10.33 -7.30
N ALA A 153 -13.33 -11.61 -7.21
CA ALA A 153 -12.64 -12.38 -8.25
C ALA A 153 -11.38 -11.66 -8.80
N LEU A 154 -10.60 -11.02 -7.92
CA LEU A 154 -9.44 -10.24 -8.32
C LEU A 154 -8.32 -11.12 -8.88
N PRO A 155 -7.79 -10.82 -10.08
CA PRO A 155 -6.79 -11.65 -10.74
C PRO A 155 -5.41 -11.45 -10.09
N VAL A 156 -4.93 -12.47 -9.37
CA VAL A 156 -3.63 -12.46 -8.70
C VAL A 156 -2.83 -13.71 -9.08
N SER A 157 -1.61 -13.53 -9.54
CA SER A 157 -0.60 -14.57 -9.71
C SER A 157 0.32 -14.58 -8.48
N ASN A 158 0.19 -15.60 -7.65
CA ASN A 158 1.03 -15.80 -6.48
C ASN A 158 2.35 -16.49 -6.84
N GLU A 159 3.31 -16.51 -5.89
CA GLU A 159 4.64 -17.13 -6.05
C GLU A 159 5.37 -16.63 -7.30
N THR A 160 5.05 -15.37 -7.70
CA THR A 160 5.56 -14.74 -8.92
C THR A 160 6.33 -13.49 -8.53
N ASN A 161 7.65 -13.62 -8.43
CA ASN A 161 8.55 -12.57 -7.94
C ASN A 161 9.08 -11.72 -9.09
N LEU A 162 8.87 -10.41 -9.04
CA LEU A 162 9.47 -9.47 -9.99
C LEU A 162 10.99 -9.44 -9.80
N VAL A 163 11.72 -9.69 -10.89
CA VAL A 163 13.18 -9.67 -10.92
C VAL A 163 13.76 -8.58 -11.83
N GLY A 164 12.93 -7.94 -12.65
CA GLY A 164 13.33 -6.83 -13.50
C GLY A 164 12.14 -6.05 -14.06
N LEU A 165 12.28 -4.73 -14.11
CA LEU A 165 11.38 -3.81 -14.80
C LEU A 165 12.18 -3.07 -15.85
N GLY A 166 11.80 -3.20 -17.13
CA GLY A 166 12.43 -2.56 -18.28
C GLY A 166 11.55 -1.47 -18.88
N LEU A 167 12.19 -0.37 -19.29
CA LEU A 167 11.56 0.72 -20.05
C LEU A 167 11.78 0.44 -21.55
N ARG A 168 10.71 0.23 -22.31
CA ARG A 168 10.77 -0.07 -23.74
C ARG A 168 10.70 1.20 -24.59
N GLU A 169 11.30 1.17 -25.78
CA GLU A 169 11.28 2.29 -26.72
C GLU A 169 9.89 2.61 -27.28
N ASP A 170 9.00 1.61 -27.33
CA ASP A 170 7.59 1.78 -27.69
C ASP A 170 6.74 2.39 -26.56
N GLY A 171 7.38 2.72 -25.45
CA GLY A 171 6.77 3.27 -24.26
C GLY A 171 6.02 2.25 -23.39
N LEU A 172 6.00 0.96 -23.74
CA LEU A 172 5.50 -0.10 -22.89
C LEU A 172 6.53 -0.46 -21.82
N LEU A 173 6.08 -1.23 -20.83
CA LEU A 173 6.91 -1.68 -19.72
C LEU A 173 7.07 -3.19 -19.79
N ALA A 174 8.32 -3.67 -19.78
CA ALA A 174 8.65 -5.09 -19.73
C ALA A 174 8.85 -5.50 -18.27
N LEU A 175 8.18 -6.55 -17.84
CA LEU A 175 8.23 -7.08 -16.48
C LEU A 175 8.75 -8.50 -16.52
N ASN A 176 9.91 -8.73 -15.93
CA ASN A 176 10.53 -10.06 -15.84
C ASN A 176 10.22 -10.63 -14.45
N PHE A 177 9.59 -11.78 -14.42
CA PHE A 177 9.26 -12.49 -13.18
C PHE A 177 9.98 -13.84 -13.11
N MET A 178 10.21 -14.28 -11.88
CA MET A 178 10.49 -15.67 -11.55
C MET A 178 9.24 -16.27 -10.92
N GLY A 179 8.58 -17.13 -11.68
CA GLY A 179 7.39 -17.86 -11.22
C GLY A 179 7.69 -19.29 -10.80
N PRO A 180 6.68 -20.08 -10.37
CA PRO A 180 6.84 -21.47 -9.95
C PRO A 180 7.38 -22.38 -11.06
N GLU A 181 7.02 -22.09 -12.32
CA GLU A 181 7.41 -22.88 -13.49
C GLU A 181 8.65 -22.30 -14.21
N GLY A 182 9.26 -21.24 -13.64
CA GLY A 182 10.44 -20.58 -14.20
C GLY A 182 10.20 -19.11 -14.59
N PRO A 183 11.09 -18.54 -15.43
CA PRO A 183 11.01 -17.14 -15.82
C PRO A 183 9.79 -16.86 -16.71
N VAL A 184 9.12 -15.74 -16.45
CA VAL A 184 7.96 -15.25 -17.22
C VAL A 184 8.17 -13.78 -17.54
N GLU A 185 7.97 -13.41 -18.80
CA GLU A 185 7.93 -12.01 -19.23
C GLU A 185 6.48 -11.57 -19.44
N VAL A 186 6.15 -10.37 -18.95
CA VAL A 186 4.84 -9.72 -19.12
C VAL A 186 5.09 -8.30 -19.62
N VAL A 187 4.33 -7.89 -20.63
CA VAL A 187 4.35 -6.51 -21.11
C VAL A 187 3.08 -5.79 -20.63
N ALA A 188 3.23 -4.57 -20.14
CA ALA A 188 2.13 -3.77 -19.62
C ALA A 188 2.19 -2.31 -20.09
N ARG A 189 1.01 -1.68 -20.20
CA ARG A 189 0.90 -0.24 -20.48
C ARG A 189 1.17 0.61 -19.24
N ARG A 190 0.78 0.11 -18.05
CA ARG A 190 1.00 0.76 -16.74
C ARG A 190 1.46 -0.28 -15.73
N VAL A 191 2.28 0.17 -14.79
CA VAL A 191 2.70 -0.62 -13.64
C VAL A 191 2.35 0.12 -12.36
N VAL A 192 1.74 -0.57 -11.40
CA VAL A 192 1.46 -0.06 -10.06
C VAL A 192 2.33 -0.81 -9.06
N LEU A 193 3.25 -0.11 -8.41
CA LEU A 193 4.09 -0.65 -7.35
C LEU A 193 3.35 -0.56 -6.02
N ALA A 194 2.71 -1.65 -5.61
CA ALA A 194 2.00 -1.82 -4.34
C ALA A 194 2.83 -2.64 -3.33
N THR A 195 4.12 -2.39 -3.30
CA THR A 195 5.18 -3.22 -2.71
C THR A 195 5.39 -3.03 -1.20
N GLY A 196 4.53 -2.26 -0.53
CA GLY A 196 4.54 -2.14 0.93
C GLY A 196 5.52 -1.12 1.49
N LEU A 197 5.99 -1.35 2.72
CA LEU A 197 6.84 -0.41 3.46
C LEU A 197 8.26 -0.32 2.90
N ASP A 198 8.82 -1.45 2.49
CA ASP A 198 10.17 -1.59 1.93
C ASP A 198 10.20 -1.48 0.39
N GLY A 199 9.10 -1.08 -0.20
CA GLY A 199 8.82 -1.23 -1.63
C GLY A 199 9.79 -0.59 -2.59
N LEU A 200 10.49 0.48 -2.21
CA LEU A 200 11.51 1.14 -3.03
C LEU A 200 12.86 1.21 -2.29
N GLY A 201 13.13 0.25 -1.43
CA GLY A 201 14.35 0.23 -0.65
C GLY A 201 14.50 -1.07 0.13
N ALA A 202 15.03 -0.97 1.35
CA ALA A 202 15.33 -2.14 2.15
C ALA A 202 15.23 -1.85 3.66
N PRO A 203 15.31 -2.89 4.51
CA PRO A 203 15.48 -2.74 5.94
C PRO A 203 16.64 -1.79 6.27
N ARG A 204 16.40 -0.82 7.16
CA ARG A 204 17.41 0.11 7.64
C ARG A 204 18.26 -0.59 8.70
N MET A 205 19.46 -1.00 8.30
CA MET A 205 20.43 -1.60 9.20
C MET A 205 21.53 -0.59 9.51
N PRO A 206 21.68 -0.14 10.78
CA PRO A 206 22.78 0.75 11.18
C PRO A 206 24.15 0.12 10.90
N ASP A 207 25.16 0.94 10.61
CA ASP A 207 26.52 0.43 10.28
C ASP A 207 27.11 -0.42 11.40
N VAL A 208 26.77 -0.14 12.67
CA VAL A 208 27.17 -0.95 13.80
C VAL A 208 26.70 -2.42 13.68
N ALA A 209 25.59 -2.68 13.01
CA ALA A 209 25.12 -4.05 12.79
C ALA A 209 26.03 -4.87 11.87
N LYS A 210 26.81 -4.21 11.00
CA LYS A 210 27.75 -4.85 10.06
C LYS A 210 29.04 -5.33 10.71
N THR A 211 29.30 -4.92 11.98
CA THR A 211 30.53 -5.27 12.71
C THR A 211 30.50 -6.66 13.36
N VAL A 212 29.35 -7.31 13.32
CA VAL A 212 29.15 -8.65 13.88
C VAL A 212 28.51 -9.59 12.85
N SER A 213 28.67 -10.89 13.06
CA SER A 213 28.11 -11.92 12.18
C SER A 213 26.57 -11.82 12.07
N GLY A 214 26.05 -12.04 10.89
CA GLY A 214 24.61 -12.07 10.63
C GLY A 214 23.84 -13.12 11.44
N ARG A 215 24.52 -14.09 12.07
CA ARG A 215 23.87 -15.07 12.97
C ARG A 215 23.25 -14.40 14.20
N PHE A 216 23.82 -13.28 14.66
CA PHE A 216 23.38 -12.55 15.84
C PHE A 216 22.35 -11.45 15.55
N VAL A 217 22.12 -11.14 14.27
CA VAL A 217 21.38 -9.94 13.89
C VAL A 217 20.17 -10.30 13.04
N ARG A 218 19.04 -9.68 13.33
CA ARG A 218 17.82 -9.72 12.51
C ARG A 218 17.26 -8.32 12.36
N HIS A 219 16.53 -8.09 11.27
CA HIS A 219 15.67 -6.93 11.18
C HIS A 219 14.25 -7.29 11.62
N SER A 220 13.50 -6.34 12.19
CA SER A 220 12.12 -6.56 12.64
C SER A 220 11.15 -6.94 11.53
N GLY A 221 11.52 -6.72 10.27
CA GLY A 221 10.77 -7.14 9.08
C GLY A 221 11.11 -8.54 8.57
N ASP A 222 12.12 -9.20 9.13
CA ASP A 222 12.50 -10.54 8.72
C ASP A 222 11.48 -11.58 9.19
N VAL A 223 11.34 -12.65 8.40
CA VAL A 223 10.53 -13.82 8.77
C VAL A 223 11.43 -14.82 9.47
N PHE A 224 11.19 -15.06 10.76
CA PHE A 224 11.93 -16.04 11.56
C PHE A 224 11.04 -16.58 12.69
N ASP A 225 11.40 -17.76 13.17
CA ASP A 225 10.75 -18.40 14.31
C ASP A 225 11.26 -17.82 15.63
N MET A 226 10.35 -17.28 16.45
CA MET A 226 10.68 -16.72 17.77
C MET A 226 10.98 -17.81 18.81
N SER A 227 10.52 -19.04 18.61
CA SER A 227 10.69 -20.14 19.57
C SER A 227 12.16 -20.54 19.79
N VAL A 228 13.03 -20.27 18.80
CA VAL A 228 14.48 -20.53 18.89
C VAL A 228 15.17 -19.68 19.96
N TRP A 229 14.49 -18.65 20.48
CA TRP A 229 15.04 -17.73 21.47
C TRP A 229 14.59 -18.01 22.90
N ARG A 230 13.88 -19.11 23.11
CA ARG A 230 13.52 -19.55 24.45
C ARG A 230 14.79 -19.68 25.32
N GLY A 231 14.75 -19.06 26.50
CA GLY A 231 15.87 -19.04 27.43
C GLY A 231 17.07 -18.13 27.02
N LYS A 232 16.94 -17.36 25.92
CA LYS A 232 17.97 -16.46 25.39
C LYS A 232 17.78 -15.02 25.85
N ARG A 233 18.87 -14.24 25.82
CA ARG A 233 18.87 -12.79 26.04
C ARG A 233 18.70 -12.13 24.67
N VAL A 234 17.61 -11.40 24.48
CA VAL A 234 17.27 -10.74 23.23
C VAL A 234 17.38 -9.23 23.39
N ALA A 235 18.15 -8.59 22.53
CA ALA A 235 18.22 -7.14 22.45
C ALA A 235 17.35 -6.63 21.30
N VAL A 236 16.56 -5.58 21.54
CA VAL A 236 15.73 -4.93 20.50
C VAL A 236 16.15 -3.46 20.40
N VAL A 237 16.54 -3.02 19.21
CA VAL A 237 16.97 -1.64 18.96
C VAL A 237 15.86 -0.86 18.28
N GLY A 238 15.25 0.09 19.00
CA GLY A 238 14.15 0.92 18.50
C GLY A 238 13.11 1.26 19.56
N ALA A 239 12.20 2.17 19.24
CA ALA A 239 11.12 2.61 20.15
C ALA A 239 9.72 2.60 19.47
N GLY A 240 9.61 2.20 18.21
CA GLY A 240 8.36 2.18 17.46
C GLY A 240 7.53 0.92 17.70
N ALA A 241 6.41 0.81 16.98
CA ALA A 241 5.52 -0.35 17.04
C ALA A 241 6.25 -1.66 16.80
N SER A 242 7.08 -1.74 15.74
CA SER A 242 7.85 -2.96 15.44
C SER A 242 8.80 -3.37 16.54
N ALA A 243 9.41 -2.41 17.27
CA ALA A 243 10.27 -2.71 18.40
C ALA A 243 9.47 -3.36 19.54
N MET A 244 8.34 -2.76 19.91
CA MET A 244 7.47 -3.30 20.96
C MET A 244 6.90 -4.67 20.59
N ASP A 245 6.43 -4.85 19.36
CA ASP A 245 5.83 -6.10 18.94
C ASP A 245 6.87 -7.24 18.86
N ASN A 246 8.10 -6.96 18.41
CA ASN A 246 9.17 -7.96 18.40
C ASN A 246 9.65 -8.30 19.83
N ALA A 247 9.78 -7.29 20.69
CA ALA A 247 10.14 -7.51 22.11
C ALA A 247 9.07 -8.36 22.81
N ALA A 248 7.78 -8.02 22.64
CA ALA A 248 6.69 -8.78 23.22
C ALA A 248 6.67 -10.24 22.72
N ALA A 249 6.81 -10.45 21.41
CA ALA A 249 6.84 -11.79 20.84
C ALA A 249 8.03 -12.62 21.34
N ALA A 250 9.20 -12.01 21.56
CA ALA A 250 10.35 -12.69 22.16
C ALA A 250 10.08 -13.09 23.62
N LEU A 251 9.49 -12.22 24.43
CA LEU A 251 9.08 -12.50 25.82
C LEU A 251 8.06 -13.62 25.88
N GLU A 252 7.03 -13.55 25.06
CA GLU A 252 5.94 -14.56 24.97
C GLU A 252 6.45 -15.92 24.46
N ALA A 253 7.51 -15.93 23.64
CA ALA A 253 8.19 -17.16 23.23
C ALA A 253 9.10 -17.74 24.32
N GLY A 254 9.28 -17.03 25.45
CA GLY A 254 10.03 -17.49 26.60
C GLY A 254 11.50 -17.06 26.59
N ALA A 255 11.86 -15.93 26.01
CA ALA A 255 13.17 -15.31 26.17
C ALA A 255 13.48 -15.11 27.66
N ALA A 256 14.70 -15.41 28.09
CA ALA A 256 15.13 -15.25 29.49
C ALA A 256 15.18 -13.77 29.89
N ARG A 257 15.53 -12.90 28.97
CA ARG A 257 15.63 -11.46 29.16
C ARG A 257 15.41 -10.74 27.81
N VAL A 258 14.73 -9.60 27.85
CA VAL A 258 14.61 -8.71 26.70
C VAL A 258 15.03 -7.29 27.10
N ASP A 259 16.02 -6.74 26.40
CA ASP A 259 16.54 -5.40 26.59
C ASP A 259 16.18 -4.53 25.35
N LEU A 260 15.42 -3.44 25.55
CA LEU A 260 15.09 -2.48 24.50
C LEU A 260 16.04 -1.29 24.55
N PHE A 261 16.88 -1.11 23.54
CA PHE A 261 17.81 0.01 23.42
C PHE A 261 17.19 1.14 22.63
N ILE A 262 16.92 2.25 23.28
CA ILE A 262 16.21 3.41 22.77
C ILE A 262 17.14 4.62 22.80
N ARG A 263 17.52 5.14 21.61
CA ARG A 263 18.45 6.29 21.52
C ARG A 263 17.88 7.59 22.10
N ARG A 264 16.54 7.74 22.13
CA ARG A 264 15.85 8.90 22.70
C ARG A 264 15.80 8.81 24.22
N THR A 265 15.72 9.96 24.87
CA THR A 265 15.54 10.06 26.33
C THR A 265 14.11 9.76 26.77
N ASP A 266 13.16 9.69 25.84
CA ASP A 266 11.77 9.31 26.07
C ASP A 266 11.20 8.59 24.84
N ILE A 267 10.11 7.84 25.03
CA ILE A 267 9.35 7.20 23.96
C ILE A 267 8.38 8.23 23.37
N PRO A 268 8.21 8.30 22.04
CA PRO A 268 7.20 9.17 21.43
C PRO A 268 5.80 8.92 22.01
N ARG A 269 5.04 9.99 22.29
CA ARG A 269 3.74 9.91 22.96
C ARG A 269 2.57 10.46 22.13
N VAL A 270 2.84 11.26 21.09
CA VAL A 270 1.83 11.97 20.33
C VAL A 270 1.91 11.63 18.85
N GLU A 271 0.80 11.16 18.28
CA GLU A 271 0.62 11.00 16.83
C GLU A 271 0.17 12.34 16.22
N LYS A 272 1.12 13.07 15.62
CA LYS A 272 0.86 14.42 15.08
C LYS A 272 -0.18 14.45 13.97
N PHE A 273 -0.16 13.47 13.07
CA PHE A 273 -1.15 13.39 12.00
C PHE A 273 -2.59 13.17 12.51
N GLY A 274 -2.74 12.62 13.73
CA GLY A 274 -4.05 12.50 14.37
C GLY A 274 -4.77 13.85 14.56
N GLY A 275 -4.01 14.94 14.71
CA GLY A 275 -4.56 16.29 14.86
C GLY A 275 -5.18 16.88 13.59
N VAL A 276 -4.81 16.37 12.41
CA VAL A 276 -5.28 16.86 11.11
C VAL A 276 -5.99 15.77 10.29
N ALA A 277 -6.13 14.56 10.85
CA ALA A 277 -6.76 13.44 10.17
C ALA A 277 -8.22 13.76 9.80
N SER A 278 -8.48 13.93 8.53
CA SER A 278 -9.78 14.30 7.98
C SER A 278 -9.87 13.94 6.49
N LEU A 279 -11.08 13.94 5.92
CA LEU A 279 -11.25 13.87 4.47
C LEU A 279 -10.59 15.06 3.76
N GLY A 280 -10.60 16.24 4.39
CA GLY A 280 -9.89 17.42 3.89
C GLY A 280 -8.40 17.14 3.71
N MET A 281 -7.73 16.55 4.70
CA MET A 281 -6.32 16.16 4.57
C MET A 281 -6.14 15.07 3.49
N THR A 282 -6.99 14.06 3.47
CA THR A 282 -6.90 12.95 2.51
C THR A 282 -6.94 13.45 1.06
N HIS A 283 -7.81 14.41 0.76
CA HIS A 283 -7.96 14.93 -0.59
C HIS A 283 -7.08 16.15 -0.87
N GLY A 284 -6.84 17.00 0.13
CA GLY A 284 -6.17 18.30 -0.03
C GLY A 284 -4.66 18.26 0.09
N TYR A 285 -4.07 17.27 0.77
CA TYR A 285 -2.62 17.23 1.04
C TYR A 285 -1.76 17.38 -0.22
N ILE A 286 -2.14 16.71 -1.30
CA ILE A 286 -1.42 16.79 -2.58
C ILE A 286 -1.44 18.19 -3.21
N GLY A 287 -2.45 19.00 -2.90
CA GLY A 287 -2.57 20.39 -3.36
C GLY A 287 -1.79 21.40 -2.51
N LEU A 288 -1.14 20.97 -1.42
CA LEU A 288 -0.31 21.85 -0.62
C LEU A 288 0.98 22.24 -1.38
N PRO A 289 1.50 23.46 -1.16
CA PRO A 289 2.85 23.82 -1.59
C PRO A 289 3.91 22.83 -1.06
N ASP A 290 5.01 22.64 -1.78
CA ASP A 290 6.09 21.75 -1.39
C ASP A 290 6.67 22.07 0.00
N ALA A 291 6.78 23.35 0.32
CA ALA A 291 7.25 23.81 1.62
C ALA A 291 6.38 23.29 2.76
N ASP A 292 5.05 23.28 2.60
CA ASP A 292 4.13 22.80 3.61
C ASP A 292 4.17 21.27 3.72
N ARG A 293 4.17 20.56 2.58
CA ARG A 293 4.32 19.08 2.55
C ARG A 293 5.61 18.65 3.24
N TRP A 294 6.72 19.35 2.94
CA TRP A 294 8.02 19.08 3.56
C TRP A 294 7.99 19.32 5.07
N ALA A 295 7.42 20.46 5.52
CA ALA A 295 7.32 20.81 6.94
C ALA A 295 6.51 19.76 7.73
N PHE A 296 5.37 19.27 7.18
CA PHE A 296 4.60 18.17 7.78
C PHE A 296 5.45 16.92 7.97
N MET A 297 6.23 16.54 6.96
CA MET A 297 7.03 15.32 6.99
C MET A 297 8.24 15.42 7.92
N VAL A 298 8.95 16.55 7.90
CA VAL A 298 10.07 16.80 8.82
C VAL A 298 9.60 16.76 10.27
N GLU A 299 8.47 17.42 10.58
CA GLU A 299 7.91 17.38 11.95
C GLU A 299 7.44 15.99 12.34
N ALA A 300 6.83 15.24 11.42
CA ALA A 300 6.43 13.85 11.68
C ALA A 300 7.63 12.94 11.94
N GLU A 301 8.73 13.11 11.20
CA GLU A 301 9.97 12.37 11.46
C GLU A 301 10.66 12.81 12.75
N ARG A 302 10.65 14.10 13.05
CA ARG A 302 11.22 14.62 14.30
C ARG A 302 10.50 14.08 15.53
N THR A 303 9.18 14.05 15.52
CA THR A 303 8.35 13.61 16.65
C THR A 303 8.18 12.09 16.70
N GLN A 304 8.22 11.44 15.57
CA GLN A 304 7.96 10.01 15.37
C GLN A 304 6.52 9.60 15.78
N ILE A 305 6.10 8.45 15.27
CA ILE A 305 4.81 7.87 15.63
C ILE A 305 4.97 7.04 16.91
N PRO A 306 4.18 7.29 17.98
CA PRO A 306 4.25 6.48 19.19
C PRO A 306 3.91 5.02 18.89
N PRO A 307 4.52 4.05 19.61
CA PRO A 307 4.04 2.68 19.59
C PRO A 307 2.61 2.61 20.14
N PRO A 308 1.77 1.66 19.68
CA PRO A 308 0.45 1.46 20.27
C PRO A 308 0.55 1.13 21.76
N ARG A 309 -0.35 1.71 22.57
CA ARG A 309 -0.35 1.50 24.03
C ARG A 309 -0.38 0.01 24.41
N HIS A 310 -1.22 -0.78 23.71
CA HIS A 310 -1.33 -2.21 23.97
C HIS A 310 -0.04 -2.98 23.66
N SER A 311 0.72 -2.59 22.61
CA SER A 311 2.04 -3.20 22.31
C SER A 311 3.06 -2.86 23.40
N VAL A 312 3.06 -1.64 23.94
CA VAL A 312 3.91 -1.28 25.07
C VAL A 312 3.56 -2.10 26.31
N LEU A 313 2.26 -2.26 26.61
CA LEU A 313 1.79 -3.04 27.74
C LEU A 313 2.10 -4.54 27.59
N ARG A 314 2.10 -5.09 26.36
CA ARG A 314 2.56 -6.47 26.13
C ARG A 314 4.00 -6.68 26.59
N VAL A 315 4.85 -5.67 26.41
CA VAL A 315 6.26 -5.72 26.87
C VAL A 315 6.34 -5.48 28.36
N SER A 316 5.78 -4.37 28.87
CA SER A 316 5.99 -3.89 30.23
C SER A 316 5.36 -4.76 31.31
N ARG A 317 4.45 -5.68 30.98
CA ARG A 317 3.89 -6.66 31.93
C ARG A 317 4.86 -7.77 32.32
N HIS A 318 5.99 -7.91 31.61
CA HIS A 318 6.99 -8.92 31.87
C HIS A 318 8.11 -8.36 32.74
N GLU A 319 8.43 -9.01 33.86
CA GLU A 319 9.48 -8.61 34.83
C GLU A 319 10.89 -8.69 34.22
N ASN A 320 11.08 -9.52 33.18
CA ASN A 320 12.34 -9.71 32.48
C ASN A 320 12.47 -8.80 31.22
N ALA A 321 11.65 -7.75 31.10
CA ALA A 321 11.71 -6.73 30.08
C ALA A 321 12.32 -5.42 30.60
N PHE A 322 13.34 -4.89 29.91
CA PHE A 322 14.08 -3.72 30.36
C PHE A 322 14.16 -2.64 29.28
N PHE A 323 13.77 -1.41 29.62
CA PHE A 323 13.81 -0.26 28.72
C PHE A 323 15.03 0.61 29.02
N HIS A 324 15.99 0.70 28.09
CA HIS A 324 17.17 1.53 28.18
C HIS A 324 16.96 2.81 27.36
N LEU A 325 16.40 3.84 27.99
CA LEU A 325 16.20 5.15 27.35
C LEU A 325 17.53 5.93 27.29
N GLY A 326 17.71 6.79 26.26
CA GLY A 326 18.96 7.54 26.07
C GLY A 326 20.16 6.62 25.88
N SER A 327 19.96 5.45 25.28
CA SER A 327 20.97 4.40 25.13
C SER A 327 21.13 4.00 23.66
N PRO A 328 21.70 4.88 22.81
CA PRO A 328 22.08 4.48 21.46
C PRO A 328 23.12 3.34 21.52
N VAL A 329 23.02 2.37 20.63
CA VAL A 329 24.03 1.35 20.45
C VAL A 329 25.24 1.99 19.75
N LEU A 330 26.37 2.04 20.43
CA LEU A 330 27.62 2.66 19.98
C LEU A 330 28.53 1.66 19.25
N LYS A 331 28.61 0.43 19.83
CA LYS A 331 29.49 -0.62 19.32
C LYS A 331 28.88 -1.99 19.61
N LEU A 332 29.18 -2.94 18.75
CA LEU A 332 28.91 -4.37 18.94
C LEU A 332 30.24 -5.13 18.86
N THR A 333 30.43 -6.08 19.76
CA THR A 333 31.64 -6.92 19.79
C THR A 333 31.21 -8.37 19.98
N GLU A 334 31.66 -9.28 19.13
CA GLU A 334 31.42 -10.71 19.35
C GLU A 334 32.24 -11.24 20.47
N ALA A 335 31.61 -12.02 21.35
CA ALA A 335 32.24 -12.67 22.54
C ALA A 335 31.76 -14.14 22.57
N GLY A 336 32.38 -15.01 21.76
CA GLY A 336 31.98 -16.40 21.63
C GLY A 336 30.59 -16.53 20.96
N ASP A 337 29.63 -17.07 21.71
CA ASP A 337 28.24 -17.26 21.26
C ASP A 337 27.29 -16.08 21.63
N THR A 338 27.86 -14.95 22.01
CA THR A 338 27.15 -13.75 22.41
C THR A 338 27.70 -12.52 21.74
N VAL A 339 26.94 -11.43 21.78
CA VAL A 339 27.36 -10.10 21.35
C VAL A 339 27.33 -9.17 22.57
N GLU A 340 28.40 -8.47 22.81
CA GLU A 340 28.47 -7.38 23.76
C GLU A 340 27.99 -6.09 23.09
N ILE A 341 27.00 -5.44 23.70
CA ILE A 341 26.40 -4.18 23.25
C ILE A 341 26.93 -3.06 24.12
N GLU A 342 27.67 -2.12 23.53
CA GLU A 342 28.15 -0.92 24.20
C GLU A 342 27.18 0.24 23.98
N THR A 343 26.82 0.92 25.07
CA THR A 343 26.01 2.13 25.11
C THR A 343 26.64 3.19 25.98
N PRO A 344 26.23 4.45 26.01
CA PRO A 344 26.71 5.45 26.94
C PRO A 344 26.51 5.09 28.45
N LYS A 345 25.65 4.11 28.73
CA LYS A 345 25.25 3.72 30.09
C LYS A 345 25.86 2.39 30.55
N GLY A 346 26.60 1.70 29.70
CA GLY A 346 27.24 0.45 30.04
C GLY A 346 27.25 -0.58 28.93
N HIS A 347 27.62 -1.80 29.30
CA HIS A 347 27.78 -2.95 28.42
C HIS A 347 26.73 -4.01 28.74
N TYR A 348 26.15 -4.61 27.71
CA TYR A 348 25.04 -5.55 27.83
C TYR A 348 25.25 -6.75 26.90
N PRO A 349 25.35 -7.98 27.47
CA PRO A 349 25.48 -9.16 26.64
C PRO A 349 24.11 -9.60 26.08
N ALA A 350 24.07 -9.94 24.80
CA ALA A 350 22.91 -10.48 24.14
C ALA A 350 23.26 -11.73 23.30
N ASP A 351 22.31 -12.64 23.16
CA ASP A 351 22.42 -13.82 22.31
C ASP A 351 21.88 -13.52 20.90
N LEU A 352 21.02 -12.49 20.77
CA LEU A 352 20.46 -12.02 19.52
C LEU A 352 20.07 -10.54 19.59
N LEU A 353 20.25 -9.83 18.48
CA LEU A 353 19.79 -8.45 18.28
C LEU A 353 18.73 -8.36 17.20
N ILE A 354 17.65 -7.64 17.47
CA ILE A 354 16.63 -7.27 16.50
C ILE A 354 16.68 -5.77 16.27
N PHE A 355 17.01 -5.36 15.05
CA PHE A 355 16.95 -3.96 14.65
C PHE A 355 15.53 -3.62 14.17
N ALA A 356 14.80 -2.85 14.97
CA ALA A 356 13.48 -2.30 14.63
C ALA A 356 13.62 -0.83 14.22
N THR A 357 14.49 -0.59 13.26
CA THR A 357 14.97 0.73 12.84
C THR A 357 14.24 1.27 11.60
N GLY A 358 13.23 0.55 11.11
CA GLY A 358 12.43 0.94 9.95
C GLY A 358 13.08 0.59 8.61
N PHE A 359 12.67 1.29 7.57
CA PHE A 359 13.07 1.02 6.19
C PHE A 359 13.66 2.28 5.56
N ASP A 360 14.60 2.09 4.64
CA ASP A 360 15.13 3.15 3.79
C ASP A 360 14.44 3.13 2.44
N VAL A 361 14.33 4.29 1.78
CA VAL A 361 13.99 4.42 0.37
C VAL A 361 15.31 4.61 -0.39
N ASP A 362 15.68 3.60 -1.16
CA ASP A 362 16.93 3.56 -1.93
C ASP A 362 16.76 2.58 -3.12
N PHE A 363 16.55 3.13 -4.30
CA PHE A 363 16.41 2.33 -5.53
C PHE A 363 17.65 1.47 -5.83
N GLY A 364 18.85 1.89 -5.43
CA GLY A 364 20.07 1.13 -5.62
C GLY A 364 20.09 -0.21 -4.87
N ARG A 365 19.24 -0.38 -3.87
CA ARG A 365 19.07 -1.63 -3.12
C ARG A 365 17.99 -2.55 -3.70
N ARG A 366 17.38 -2.17 -4.83
CA ARG A 366 16.30 -2.90 -5.51
C ARG A 366 16.71 -3.12 -6.97
N PRO A 367 17.50 -4.18 -7.25
CA PRO A 367 18.01 -4.44 -8.60
C PRO A 367 16.92 -4.60 -9.65
N GLU A 368 15.73 -5.06 -9.28
CA GLU A 368 14.57 -5.16 -10.16
C GLU A 368 14.05 -3.79 -10.65
N PHE A 369 14.42 -2.71 -9.97
CA PHE A 369 14.08 -1.33 -10.36
C PHE A 369 15.29 -0.54 -10.89
N SER A 370 16.34 -1.22 -11.33
CA SER A 370 17.55 -0.56 -11.87
C SER A 370 17.26 0.40 -13.01
N ALA A 371 16.25 0.12 -13.83
CA ALA A 371 15.79 1.02 -14.89
C ALA A 371 15.18 2.35 -14.39
N LEU A 372 14.75 2.40 -13.14
CA LEU A 372 14.21 3.61 -12.50
C LEU A 372 15.28 4.39 -11.72
N ASN A 373 16.36 3.69 -11.31
CA ASN A 373 17.44 4.31 -10.54
C ASN A 373 18.05 5.47 -11.35
N ASP A 374 18.34 6.58 -10.68
CA ASP A 374 18.87 7.84 -11.25
C ASP A 374 18.01 8.52 -12.32
N ARG A 375 16.84 7.95 -12.68
CA ARG A 375 15.92 8.51 -13.68
C ARG A 375 14.65 9.13 -13.07
N VAL A 376 14.24 8.65 -11.89
CA VAL A 376 13.07 9.15 -11.17
C VAL A 376 13.41 10.43 -10.41
N LEU A 377 12.56 11.44 -10.52
CA LEU A 377 12.68 12.69 -9.78
C LEU A 377 12.44 12.41 -8.29
N LEU A 378 13.35 12.82 -7.43
CA LEU A 378 13.26 12.68 -5.98
C LEU A 378 12.93 14.02 -5.33
N TRP A 379 12.48 14.00 -4.07
CA TRP A 379 12.19 15.22 -3.32
C TRP A 379 13.40 16.16 -3.23
N ARG A 380 14.64 15.64 -3.05
CA ARG A 380 15.87 16.44 -3.06
C ARG A 380 16.18 17.10 -4.41
N ASP A 381 15.64 16.57 -5.51
CA ASP A 381 15.80 17.13 -6.84
C ASP A 381 14.74 18.21 -7.13
N ALA A 382 13.53 18.08 -6.53
CA ALA A 382 12.38 18.94 -6.78
C ALA A 382 12.28 20.12 -5.82
N TYR A 383 12.73 19.96 -4.57
CA TYR A 383 12.55 20.95 -3.50
C TYR A 383 13.81 21.17 -2.68
N GLN A 384 14.18 22.45 -2.49
CA GLN A 384 15.29 22.88 -1.64
C GLN A 384 14.72 23.42 -0.31
N PRO A 385 14.86 22.68 0.80
CA PRO A 385 14.35 23.14 2.09
C PRO A 385 15.17 24.32 2.64
N PRO A 386 14.57 25.17 3.50
CA PRO A 386 15.30 26.19 4.24
C PRO A 386 16.43 25.62 5.09
N VAL A 387 17.41 26.47 5.41
CA VAL A 387 18.54 26.11 6.30
C VAL A 387 18.02 25.57 7.63
N GLY A 388 18.53 24.42 8.06
CA GLY A 388 18.10 23.72 9.28
C GLY A 388 16.88 22.81 9.14
N GLN A 389 16.24 22.74 7.95
CA GLN A 389 15.15 21.82 7.66
C GLN A 389 15.53 20.73 6.66
N GLY A 390 16.82 20.58 6.36
CA GLY A 390 17.32 19.51 5.51
C GLY A 390 17.07 18.14 6.14
N ASN A 391 16.69 17.17 5.30
CA ASN A 391 16.49 15.76 5.72
C ASN A 391 16.80 14.85 4.51
N ASP A 392 17.96 14.22 4.54
CA ASP A 392 18.45 13.38 3.44
C ASP A 392 17.57 12.15 3.22
N ALA A 393 17.03 11.58 4.31
CA ALA A 393 16.14 10.44 4.22
C ALA A 393 14.83 10.80 3.49
N LEU A 394 14.20 11.93 3.83
CA LEU A 394 13.03 12.44 3.10
C LEU A 394 13.39 12.85 1.68
N GLY A 395 14.58 13.41 1.46
CA GLY A 395 15.07 13.78 0.13
C GLY A 395 15.20 12.60 -0.83
N SER A 396 15.35 11.37 -0.33
CA SER A 396 15.44 10.16 -1.16
C SER A 396 14.09 9.61 -1.63
N TYR A 397 12.98 10.11 -1.12
CA TYR A 397 11.65 9.69 -1.55
C TYR A 397 11.34 10.21 -2.96
N PRO A 398 10.55 9.46 -3.76
CA PRO A 398 10.14 9.93 -5.07
C PRO A 398 9.19 11.13 -4.96
N TYR A 399 9.41 12.12 -5.83
CA TYR A 399 8.48 13.22 -6.04
C TYR A 399 7.46 12.79 -7.09
N LEU A 400 6.21 12.60 -6.68
CA LEU A 400 5.19 11.94 -7.49
C LEU A 400 4.18 12.92 -8.07
N GLY A 401 3.67 12.60 -9.25
CA GLY A 401 2.54 13.25 -9.87
C GLY A 401 1.19 12.86 -9.22
N PRO A 402 0.07 13.51 -9.64
CA PRO A 402 -1.22 13.42 -8.95
C PRO A 402 -1.88 12.03 -8.92
N ALA A 403 -1.52 11.13 -9.82
CA ALA A 403 -1.98 9.73 -9.83
C ALA A 403 -0.90 8.75 -9.32
N PHE A 404 0.01 9.22 -8.47
CA PHE A 404 1.15 8.46 -7.93
C PHE A 404 2.21 8.09 -8.96
N GLU A 405 2.13 8.61 -10.19
CA GLU A 405 3.11 8.36 -11.25
C GLU A 405 4.47 8.93 -10.87
N PHE A 406 5.52 8.20 -11.21
CA PHE A 406 6.86 8.74 -11.15
C PHE A 406 7.03 9.87 -12.14
N LEU A 407 7.69 10.93 -11.71
CA LEU A 407 8.11 12.01 -12.59
C LEU A 407 9.56 11.77 -13.03
N PRO A 408 9.85 11.96 -14.34
CA PRO A 408 11.21 11.78 -14.88
C PRO A 408 12.11 12.94 -14.48
N LYS A 409 13.41 12.65 -14.26
CA LYS A 409 14.43 13.70 -14.15
C LYS A 409 14.59 14.44 -15.49
N PRO A 410 15.00 15.72 -15.45
CA PRO A 410 15.38 16.44 -16.66
C PRO A 410 16.53 15.75 -17.42
N GLY A 411 16.52 15.87 -18.75
CA GLY A 411 17.62 15.38 -19.63
C GLY A 411 17.41 13.95 -20.16
N LEU A 412 16.34 13.27 -19.81
CA LEU A 412 15.98 11.98 -20.39
C LEU A 412 15.36 12.16 -21.78
N SER A 413 15.44 11.11 -22.62
CA SER A 413 14.71 11.06 -23.89
C SER A 413 13.18 11.10 -23.64
N ALA A 414 12.42 11.56 -24.64
CA ALA A 414 10.97 11.60 -24.57
C ALA A 414 10.35 10.19 -24.31
N ALA A 415 10.94 9.16 -24.88
CA ALA A 415 10.50 7.77 -24.70
C ALA A 415 10.72 7.30 -23.25
N GLU A 416 11.92 7.52 -22.69
CA GLU A 416 12.22 7.18 -21.29
C GLU A 416 11.32 7.95 -20.32
N ALA A 417 11.17 9.26 -20.52
CA ALA A 417 10.31 10.10 -19.70
C ALA A 417 8.84 9.61 -19.72
N ALA A 418 8.33 9.26 -20.90
CA ALA A 418 6.98 8.71 -21.05
C ALA A 418 6.85 7.34 -20.35
N ALA A 419 7.82 6.44 -20.47
CA ALA A 419 7.81 5.14 -19.85
C ALA A 419 7.86 5.24 -18.31
N ILE A 420 8.70 6.13 -17.75
CA ILE A 420 8.76 6.38 -16.29
C ILE A 420 7.41 6.85 -15.75
N SER A 421 6.74 7.78 -16.44
CA SER A 421 5.42 8.30 -16.03
C SER A 421 4.29 7.27 -16.12
N ARG A 422 4.56 6.08 -16.64
CA ARG A 422 3.64 4.93 -16.66
C ARG A 422 3.80 3.99 -15.48
N VAL A 423 4.75 4.27 -14.59
CA VAL A 423 4.96 3.54 -13.34
C VAL A 423 4.41 4.36 -12.18
N HIS A 424 3.54 3.77 -11.38
CA HIS A 424 2.85 4.44 -10.27
C HIS A 424 3.32 3.84 -8.93
N CYS A 425 3.67 4.68 -7.96
CA CYS A 425 4.07 4.25 -6.62
C CYS A 425 2.88 4.28 -5.67
N PHE A 426 2.13 3.18 -5.57
CA PHE A 426 1.02 3.04 -4.62
C PHE A 426 1.46 2.27 -3.36
N ALA A 427 2.52 2.76 -2.71
CA ALA A 427 3.18 2.17 -1.56
C ALA A 427 3.62 3.26 -0.57
N TYR A 428 4.22 2.87 0.56
CA TYR A 428 4.67 3.80 1.61
C TYR A 428 5.52 4.97 1.08
N PRO A 429 6.43 4.80 0.10
CA PRO A 429 7.24 5.91 -0.41
C PRO A 429 6.44 7.07 -1.03
N ALA A 430 5.15 6.92 -1.29
CA ALA A 430 4.29 8.00 -1.76
C ALA A 430 3.91 9.03 -0.67
N VAL A 431 4.18 8.75 0.60
CA VAL A 431 3.72 9.56 1.74
C VAL A 431 4.16 11.04 1.67
N PRO A 432 5.39 11.41 1.32
CA PRO A 432 5.75 12.83 1.23
C PRO A 432 4.97 13.60 0.17
N SER A 433 4.64 12.95 -0.95
CA SER A 433 3.88 13.57 -2.04
C SER A 433 2.37 13.57 -1.81
N HIS A 434 1.80 12.51 -1.22
CA HIS A 434 0.36 12.30 -1.14
C HIS A 434 -0.23 12.28 0.27
N GLY A 435 0.59 12.36 1.33
CA GLY A 435 0.15 12.12 2.71
C GLY A 435 -0.07 10.63 2.99
N LYS A 436 -0.61 10.30 4.16
CA LYS A 436 -0.80 8.90 4.60
C LYS A 436 -1.98 8.20 3.90
N ILE A 437 -1.99 8.16 2.59
CA ILE A 437 -3.08 7.61 1.78
C ILE A 437 -2.78 6.19 1.26
N THR A 438 -1.50 5.79 1.23
CA THR A 438 -1.04 4.48 0.75
C THR A 438 -0.46 3.58 1.84
N SER A 439 -0.31 4.10 3.06
CA SER A 439 0.43 3.44 4.14
C SER A 439 -0.44 2.99 5.30
N GLY A 440 -1.76 3.06 5.17
CA GLY A 440 -2.68 2.72 6.25
C GLY A 440 -4.09 2.39 5.76
N ILE A 441 -4.74 1.53 6.52
CA ILE A 441 -6.11 1.06 6.26
C ILE A 441 -7.12 2.22 6.11
N PRO A 442 -7.05 3.33 6.90
CA PRO A 442 -8.09 4.35 6.88
C PRO A 442 -8.31 5.05 5.54
N ALA A 443 -7.24 5.25 4.77
CA ALA A 443 -7.29 6.08 3.56
C ALA A 443 -6.95 5.30 2.28
N VAL A 444 -6.86 3.97 2.34
CA VAL A 444 -6.49 3.16 1.17
C VAL A 444 -7.53 3.25 0.04
N SER A 445 -8.83 3.30 0.36
CA SER A 445 -9.90 3.46 -0.65
C SER A 445 -9.80 4.78 -1.41
N PRO A 446 -9.77 5.97 -0.78
CA PRO A 446 -9.55 7.22 -1.50
C PRO A 446 -8.25 7.25 -2.30
N GLY A 447 -7.19 6.59 -1.80
CA GLY A 447 -5.93 6.45 -2.53
C GLY A 447 -6.08 5.64 -3.81
N ALA A 448 -6.72 4.47 -3.73
CA ALA A 448 -6.94 3.60 -4.87
C ALA A 448 -7.90 4.21 -5.90
N GLU A 449 -8.92 4.95 -5.44
CA GLU A 449 -9.82 5.69 -6.32
C GLU A 449 -9.07 6.79 -7.09
N ARG A 450 -8.21 7.56 -6.41
CA ARG A 450 -7.35 8.57 -7.06
C ARG A 450 -6.44 7.95 -8.11
N LEU A 451 -5.80 6.83 -7.78
CA LEU A 451 -4.95 6.07 -8.70
C LEU A 451 -5.74 5.62 -9.92
N ALA A 452 -6.88 4.95 -9.72
CA ALA A 452 -7.71 4.42 -10.80
C ALA A 452 -8.25 5.53 -11.72
N GLN A 453 -8.72 6.65 -11.16
CA GLN A 453 -9.18 7.82 -11.91
C GLN A 453 -8.05 8.43 -12.76
N GLY A 454 -6.84 8.54 -12.21
CA GLY A 454 -5.69 9.05 -12.94
C GLY A 454 -5.27 8.14 -14.10
N ILE A 455 -5.22 6.82 -13.85
CA ILE A 455 -4.93 5.81 -14.89
C ILE A 455 -6.04 5.82 -15.97
N ALA A 456 -7.30 5.84 -15.58
CA ALA A 456 -8.42 5.93 -16.52
C ALA A 456 -8.32 7.16 -17.42
N ARG A 457 -8.07 8.34 -16.82
CA ARG A 457 -7.85 9.57 -17.59
C ARG A 457 -6.69 9.42 -18.59
N SER A 458 -5.58 8.83 -18.15
CA SER A 458 -4.41 8.65 -18.99
C SER A 458 -4.68 7.73 -20.19
N PHE A 459 -5.44 6.64 -19.99
CA PHE A 459 -5.84 5.74 -21.07
C PHE A 459 -6.76 6.40 -22.06
N PHE A 460 -7.78 7.13 -21.59
CA PHE A 460 -8.71 7.80 -22.50
C PHE A 460 -7.98 8.82 -23.39
N VAL A 461 -7.04 9.58 -22.84
CA VAL A 461 -6.22 10.54 -23.59
C VAL A 461 -5.27 9.85 -24.57
N GLU A 462 -4.63 8.75 -24.14
CA GLU A 462 -3.73 7.96 -24.98
C GLU A 462 -4.46 7.34 -26.16
N ASP A 463 -5.63 6.72 -25.91
CA ASP A 463 -6.44 6.02 -26.90
C ASP A 463 -7.45 6.92 -27.64
N ARG A 464 -7.32 8.25 -27.52
CA ARG A 464 -8.30 9.24 -28.04
C ARG A 464 -8.69 9.04 -29.50
N ALA A 465 -7.77 8.59 -30.37
CA ALA A 465 -8.05 8.35 -31.77
C ALA A 465 -9.07 7.21 -31.95
N ARG A 466 -8.88 6.10 -31.24
CA ARG A 466 -9.81 4.96 -31.25
C ARG A 466 -11.17 5.34 -30.65
N HIS A 467 -11.17 6.12 -29.59
CA HIS A 467 -12.42 6.61 -29.00
C HIS A 467 -13.16 7.56 -29.95
N PHE A 468 -12.43 8.40 -30.69
CA PHE A 468 -13.04 9.26 -31.71
C PHE A 468 -13.59 8.48 -32.88
N GLU A 469 -12.90 7.43 -33.37
CA GLU A 469 -13.42 6.52 -34.38
C GLU A 469 -14.73 5.85 -33.92
N THR A 470 -14.75 5.36 -32.67
CA THR A 470 -15.95 4.77 -32.06
C THR A 470 -17.09 5.79 -31.97
N PHE A 471 -16.78 7.03 -31.56
CA PHE A 471 -17.77 8.13 -31.55
C PHE A 471 -18.33 8.42 -32.94
N MET A 472 -17.49 8.52 -33.97
CA MET A 472 -17.90 8.81 -35.32
C MET A 472 -18.68 7.66 -35.96
N SER A 473 -18.39 6.42 -35.61
CA SER A 473 -19.07 5.23 -36.14
C SER A 473 -20.37 4.89 -35.41
N HIS A 474 -20.66 5.57 -34.27
CA HIS A 474 -21.92 5.31 -33.55
C HIS A 474 -23.11 5.83 -34.34
N ALA A 475 -23.98 4.90 -34.76
CA ALA A 475 -25.14 5.18 -35.63
C ALA A 475 -26.42 4.53 -35.11
N VAL A 476 -26.50 4.29 -33.81
CA VAL A 476 -27.72 3.77 -33.17
C VAL A 476 -28.70 4.92 -33.04
N ALA A 477 -29.80 4.84 -33.81
CA ALA A 477 -30.86 5.85 -33.75
C ALA A 477 -31.64 5.73 -32.44
N GLU A 478 -31.74 6.81 -31.68
CA GLU A 478 -32.61 6.89 -30.50
C GLU A 478 -34.07 7.15 -30.85
N ILE A 479 -34.30 7.76 -32.03
CA ILE A 479 -35.62 8.04 -32.58
C ILE A 479 -35.69 7.47 -34.01
N THR A 480 -36.87 6.93 -34.40
CA THR A 480 -37.05 6.22 -35.67
C THR A 480 -37.45 7.15 -36.80
N GLY A 481 -37.90 8.36 -36.50
CA GLY A 481 -38.47 9.30 -37.47
C GLY A 481 -40.00 9.20 -37.60
N GLU A 482 -40.61 8.30 -36.83
CA GLU A 482 -42.08 8.16 -36.77
C GLU A 482 -42.71 9.08 -35.72
N GLU A 483 -41.88 9.64 -34.82
CA GLU A 483 -42.31 10.45 -33.68
C GLU A 483 -42.75 11.87 -34.08
N TRP A 484 -42.46 12.30 -35.32
CA TRP A 484 -42.89 13.60 -35.84
C TRP A 484 -43.39 13.51 -37.29
N ARG A 485 -44.12 14.53 -37.72
CA ARG A 485 -44.53 14.71 -39.11
C ARG A 485 -43.96 16.02 -39.63
N ASP A 486 -43.38 15.99 -40.84
CA ASP A 486 -42.98 17.19 -41.56
C ASP A 486 -44.25 17.91 -42.05
N ALA A 487 -44.48 19.12 -41.53
CA ALA A 487 -45.65 19.92 -41.90
C ALA A 487 -45.65 20.29 -43.40
N ASP A 488 -44.45 20.45 -43.96
CA ASP A 488 -44.29 20.90 -45.36
C ASP A 488 -44.25 19.74 -46.39
N ALA A 489 -44.12 18.49 -45.89
CA ALA A 489 -44.12 17.30 -46.74
C ALA A 489 -45.45 17.05 -47.43
N GLN A 490 -46.58 17.55 -46.91
CA GLN A 490 -47.89 17.38 -47.46
C GLN A 490 -48.18 18.32 -48.67
N ASP A 491 -47.51 19.46 -48.78
CA ASP A 491 -47.71 20.42 -49.88
C ASP A 491 -47.01 19.98 -51.16
N LYS A 492 -45.89 19.22 -51.06
CA LYS A 492 -45.18 18.69 -52.26
C LYS A 492 -45.96 17.58 -53.06
N ILE A 493 -46.89 16.89 -52.38
CA ILE A 493 -47.69 15.84 -53.01
C ILE A 493 -48.82 16.45 -53.80
N LYS A 494 -49.32 17.64 -53.46
CA LYS A 494 -50.41 18.32 -54.20
C LYS A 494 -49.94 18.97 -55.49
N GLU A 495 -48.69 19.41 -55.58
CA GLU A 495 -48.12 20.03 -56.79
C GLU A 495 -47.85 19.02 -57.94
N HIS A 496 -47.79 17.71 -57.65
CA HIS A 496 -47.52 16.66 -58.65
C HIS A 496 -48.80 15.93 -59.17
N THR A 497 -49.98 16.27 -58.63
CA THR A 497 -51.23 15.66 -59.01
C THR A 497 -52.11 16.59 -59.88
N ASP A 498 -51.74 17.86 -60.09
CA ASP A 498 -52.46 18.84 -60.91
C ASP A 498 -51.64 19.31 -62.14
N GLY A 499 -50.78 18.41 -62.70
CA GLY A 499 -50.01 18.66 -63.91
C GLY A 499 -50.39 17.78 -65.06
#